data_52a24a15defd543eded88637f4f11f80
#
_entry.id   52a24a15defd543eded88637f4f11f80
#
_cell.length_a   1.000
_cell.length_b   1.000
_cell.length_c   1.000
_cell.angle_alpha   90.00
_cell.angle_beta   90.00
_cell.angle_gamma   90.00
#
_symmetry.space_group_name_H-M   'P 1'
#
loop_
_entity.id
_entity.type
_entity.pdbx_description
1 polymer ?
#
loop_
_entity_poly.entity_id
_entity_poly.type
_entity_poly.pdbx_seq_one_letter_code
_entity_poly.pdbx_strand_id
1 'polypeptide(L)'
;SINKQQIRKSFTKAISTYEQEAFVQYQIATELCRLLSVYSDHPISSILEIGCGTGFFTRLLRTSFPSATITANDLCSEVVNYIPDDIKFISGDMETINFPDKYDLIAGSSAIQWLENLPLFSEKMNRTLSEKGLVAISTFGEKNLTEIKQITDIGLSYFTEPDLEHII
;
A
#
# COMPACT_ATOMS: atom_id res chain seq x y z
N SER A 1 -2.96 20.11 -3.09
CA SER A 1 -2.56 19.17 -2.02
C SER A 1 -3.71 18.23 -1.70
N ILE A 2 -3.39 17.00 -1.42
CA ILE A 2 -4.34 15.95 -1.06
C ILE A 2 -4.79 16.19 0.38
N ASN A 3 -6.12 16.26 0.60
CA ASN A 3 -6.64 16.42 1.97
C ASN A 3 -6.69 15.05 2.68
N LYS A 4 -5.58 14.63 3.28
CA LYS A 4 -5.44 13.35 3.98
C LYS A 4 -6.42 13.17 5.16
N GLN A 5 -6.82 14.25 5.82
CA GLN A 5 -7.85 14.18 6.87
C GLN A 5 -9.23 13.83 6.31
N GLN A 6 -9.55 14.35 5.14
CA GLN A 6 -10.80 14.02 4.45
C GLN A 6 -10.79 12.58 3.94
N ILE A 7 -9.64 12.11 3.42
CA ILE A 7 -9.45 10.70 3.01
C ILE A 7 -9.72 9.79 4.20
N ARG A 8 -9.05 10.03 5.32
CA ARG A 8 -9.25 9.26 6.55
C ARG A 8 -10.72 9.20 6.95
N LYS A 9 -11.41 10.35 7.02
CA LYS A 9 -12.83 10.40 7.38
C LYS A 9 -13.72 9.63 6.43
N SER A 10 -13.48 9.76 5.12
CA SER A 10 -14.26 9.07 4.09
C SER A 10 -14.03 7.55 4.14
N PHE A 11 -12.79 7.11 4.31
CA PHE A 11 -12.46 5.70 4.42
C PHE A 11 -13.04 5.08 5.69
N THR A 12 -12.90 5.73 6.86
CA THR A 12 -13.51 5.27 8.11
C THR A 12 -15.03 5.10 7.98
N LYS A 13 -15.70 6.00 7.25
CA LYS A 13 -17.14 5.92 7.02
C LYS A 13 -17.54 4.78 6.08
N ALA A 14 -16.70 4.48 5.09
CA ALA A 14 -16.95 3.46 4.08
C ALA A 14 -16.44 2.05 4.46
N ILE A 15 -15.70 1.93 5.55
CA ILE A 15 -14.95 0.70 5.88
C ILE A 15 -15.82 -0.55 5.96
N SER A 16 -17.06 -0.42 6.44
CA SER A 16 -18.00 -1.56 6.57
C SER A 16 -18.56 -2.08 5.24
N THR A 17 -18.53 -1.26 4.18
CA THR A 17 -19.02 -1.61 2.85
C THR A 17 -17.90 -1.80 1.84
N TYR A 18 -16.69 -1.37 2.21
CA TYR A 18 -15.53 -1.36 1.32
C TYR A 18 -15.18 -2.75 0.76
N GLU A 19 -15.24 -3.79 1.58
CA GLU A 19 -14.91 -5.16 1.13
C GLU A 19 -15.88 -5.70 0.07
N GLN A 20 -17.14 -5.25 0.07
CA GLN A 20 -18.14 -5.70 -0.90
C GLN A 20 -17.97 -5.05 -2.28
N GLU A 21 -17.37 -3.85 -2.31
CA GLU A 21 -17.20 -3.04 -3.53
C GLU A 21 -15.77 -3.09 -4.11
N ALA A 22 -14.82 -3.67 -3.36
CA ALA A 22 -13.39 -3.62 -3.69
C ALA A 22 -12.91 -4.75 -4.63
N PHE A 23 -13.76 -5.26 -5.51
CA PHE A 23 -13.44 -6.40 -6.38
C PHE A 23 -12.16 -6.19 -7.22
N VAL A 24 -12.01 -5.00 -7.81
CA VAL A 24 -10.82 -4.67 -8.62
C VAL A 24 -9.56 -4.63 -7.75
N GLN A 25 -9.65 -4.04 -6.56
CA GLN A 25 -8.54 -3.99 -5.60
C GLN A 25 -8.13 -5.40 -5.16
N TYR A 26 -9.08 -6.31 -5.01
CA TYR A 26 -8.79 -7.72 -4.68
C TYR A 26 -8.05 -8.44 -5.81
N GLN A 27 -8.43 -8.20 -7.06
CA GLN A 27 -7.71 -8.74 -8.21
C GLN A 27 -6.28 -8.20 -8.29
N ILE A 28 -6.10 -6.87 -8.10
CA ILE A 28 -4.80 -6.23 -8.10
C ILE A 28 -3.91 -6.80 -6.99
N ALA A 29 -4.41 -6.89 -5.76
CA ALA A 29 -3.66 -7.44 -4.63
C ALA A 29 -3.27 -8.90 -4.84
N THR A 30 -4.17 -9.71 -5.40
CA THR A 30 -3.90 -11.12 -5.71
C THR A 30 -2.82 -11.27 -6.77
N GLU A 31 -2.88 -10.47 -7.83
CA GLU A 31 -1.85 -10.49 -8.89
C GLU A 31 -0.51 -9.99 -8.38
N LEU A 32 -0.47 -8.93 -7.58
CA LEU A 32 0.76 -8.46 -6.95
C LEU A 32 1.40 -9.55 -6.09
N CYS A 33 0.60 -10.26 -5.30
CA CYS A 33 1.08 -11.36 -4.48
C CYS A 33 1.63 -12.54 -5.32
N ARG A 34 0.96 -12.84 -6.44
CA ARG A 34 1.43 -13.86 -7.41
C ARG A 34 2.78 -13.47 -8.01
N LEU A 35 2.94 -12.20 -8.42
CA LEU A 35 4.20 -11.69 -8.96
C LEU A 35 5.33 -11.77 -7.93
N LEU A 36 5.06 -11.39 -6.69
CA LEU A 36 6.03 -11.52 -5.59
C LEU A 36 6.53 -12.95 -5.44
N SER A 37 5.65 -13.94 -5.53
CA SER A 37 6.03 -15.36 -5.42
C SER A 37 6.92 -15.85 -6.58
N VAL A 38 6.86 -15.17 -7.72
CA VAL A 38 7.65 -15.54 -8.93
C VAL A 38 9.00 -14.80 -8.96
N TYR A 39 9.03 -13.53 -8.54
CA TYR A 39 10.20 -12.65 -8.72
C TYR A 39 11.03 -12.45 -7.45
N SER A 40 10.66 -13.06 -6.33
CA SER A 40 11.49 -13.01 -5.11
C SER A 40 12.66 -13.99 -5.22
N ASP A 41 13.84 -13.48 -5.52
CA ASP A 41 15.07 -14.29 -5.64
C ASP A 41 15.71 -14.61 -4.27
N HIS A 42 15.23 -13.99 -3.20
CA HIS A 42 15.76 -14.12 -1.84
C HIS A 42 14.66 -14.43 -0.84
N PRO A 43 15.01 -15.12 0.28
CA PRO A 43 14.05 -15.33 1.37
C PRO A 43 13.54 -14.01 1.93
N ILE A 44 12.22 -13.88 2.02
CA ILE A 44 11.54 -12.74 2.65
C ILE A 44 11.17 -13.15 4.07
N SER A 45 11.81 -12.55 5.06
CA SER A 45 11.60 -12.80 6.48
C SER A 45 10.96 -11.62 7.23
N SER A 46 10.99 -10.44 6.63
CA SER A 46 10.40 -9.22 7.18
C SER A 46 9.68 -8.42 6.12
N ILE A 47 8.42 -8.05 6.36
CA ILE A 47 7.55 -7.35 5.42
C ILE A 47 6.99 -6.09 6.08
N LEU A 48 7.08 -4.96 5.37
CA LEU A 48 6.32 -3.75 5.65
C LEU A 48 5.23 -3.61 4.60
N GLU A 49 3.97 -3.65 5.02
CA GLU A 49 2.85 -3.30 4.19
C GLU A 49 2.45 -1.85 4.44
N ILE A 50 2.37 -1.05 3.38
CA ILE A 50 1.91 0.34 3.42
C ILE A 50 0.48 0.45 2.88
N GLY A 51 -0.40 1.16 3.61
CA GLY A 51 -1.80 1.33 3.23
C GLY A 51 -2.59 0.02 3.27
N CYS A 52 -2.54 -0.70 4.41
CA CYS A 52 -3.11 -2.04 4.53
C CYS A 52 -4.65 -2.09 4.45
N GLY A 53 -5.36 -0.96 4.69
CA GLY A 53 -6.81 -0.91 4.65
C GLY A 53 -7.45 -1.98 5.56
N THR A 54 -8.43 -2.70 5.04
CA THR A 54 -9.13 -3.78 5.78
C THR A 54 -8.33 -5.09 5.86
N GLY A 55 -7.04 -5.08 5.50
CA GLY A 55 -6.14 -6.21 5.67
C GLY A 55 -6.30 -7.34 4.66
N PHE A 56 -6.94 -7.11 3.51
CA PHE A 56 -7.07 -8.15 2.48
C PHE A 56 -5.69 -8.56 1.95
N PHE A 57 -4.87 -7.59 1.54
CA PHE A 57 -3.52 -7.85 1.05
C PHE A 57 -2.61 -8.37 2.16
N THR A 58 -2.78 -7.89 3.41
CA THR A 58 -2.11 -8.43 4.61
C THR A 58 -2.30 -9.94 4.74
N ARG A 59 -3.53 -10.41 4.58
CA ARG A 59 -3.86 -11.86 4.65
C ARG A 59 -3.23 -12.65 3.51
N LEU A 60 -3.16 -12.09 2.29
CA LEU A 60 -2.46 -12.71 1.17
C LEU A 60 -0.96 -12.81 1.43
N LEU A 61 -0.33 -11.74 1.92
CA LEU A 61 1.08 -11.73 2.30
C LEU A 61 1.37 -12.78 3.39
N ARG A 62 0.53 -12.85 4.44
CA ARG A 62 0.66 -13.87 5.49
C ARG A 62 0.60 -15.29 4.93
N THR A 63 -0.31 -15.55 3.98
CA THR A 63 -0.45 -16.86 3.34
C THR A 63 0.75 -17.21 2.47
N SER A 64 1.27 -16.23 1.72
CA SER A 64 2.40 -16.45 0.79
C SER A 64 3.75 -16.52 1.50
N PHE A 65 3.89 -15.82 2.64
CA PHE A 65 5.11 -15.74 3.44
C PHE A 65 4.83 -16.11 4.91
N PRO A 66 4.47 -17.38 5.20
CA PRO A 66 3.98 -17.78 6.51
C PRO A 66 5.01 -17.62 7.64
N SER A 67 6.30 -17.64 7.30
CA SER A 67 7.40 -17.48 8.26
C SER A 67 7.87 -16.03 8.43
N ALA A 68 7.36 -15.09 7.60
CA ALA A 68 7.77 -13.70 7.68
C ALA A 68 7.08 -12.96 8.83
N THR A 69 7.80 -12.05 9.46
CA THR A 69 7.18 -11.04 10.33
C THR A 69 6.58 -9.93 9.44
N ILE A 70 5.33 -9.57 9.71
CA ILE A 70 4.63 -8.53 8.94
C ILE A 70 4.33 -7.35 9.85
N THR A 71 4.69 -6.17 9.36
CA THR A 71 4.27 -4.89 9.93
C THR A 71 3.33 -4.23 8.94
N ALA A 72 2.09 -3.97 9.34
CA ALA A 72 1.10 -3.28 8.52
C ALA A 72 0.99 -1.81 8.95
N ASN A 73 0.91 -0.91 7.99
CA ASN A 73 0.73 0.52 8.23
C ASN A 73 -0.51 1.03 7.51
N ASP A 74 -1.25 1.90 8.16
CA ASP A 74 -2.33 2.67 7.55
C ASP A 74 -2.49 4.04 8.23
N LEU A 75 -3.00 5.02 7.47
CA LEU A 75 -3.36 6.34 7.97
C LEU A 75 -4.54 6.28 8.95
N CYS A 76 -5.47 5.34 8.71
CA CYS A 76 -6.68 5.13 9.49
C CYS A 76 -6.41 4.14 10.62
N SER A 77 -6.37 4.61 11.87
CA SER A 77 -6.12 3.76 13.04
C SER A 77 -7.19 2.69 13.27
N GLU A 78 -8.42 2.96 12.81
CA GLU A 78 -9.58 2.09 12.99
C GLU A 78 -9.48 0.76 12.24
N VAL A 79 -8.62 0.70 11.19
CA VAL A 79 -8.38 -0.54 10.43
C VAL A 79 -7.69 -1.64 11.26
N VAL A 80 -7.08 -1.29 12.39
CA VAL A 80 -6.46 -2.28 13.30
C VAL A 80 -7.41 -3.41 13.67
N ASN A 81 -8.71 -3.13 13.76
CA ASN A 81 -9.73 -4.12 14.10
C ASN A 81 -9.93 -5.20 13.00
N TYR A 82 -9.38 -4.99 11.81
CA TYR A 82 -9.47 -5.91 10.67
C TYR A 82 -8.15 -6.64 10.39
N ILE A 83 -7.08 -6.24 11.08
CA ILE A 83 -5.75 -6.83 10.92
C ILE A 83 -5.62 -8.04 11.86
N PRO A 84 -5.05 -9.17 11.41
CA PRO A 84 -4.81 -10.31 12.29
C PRO A 84 -3.95 -9.96 13.51
N ASP A 85 -4.26 -10.53 14.68
CA ASP A 85 -3.61 -10.21 15.96
C ASP A 85 -2.10 -10.48 15.99
N ASP A 86 -1.61 -11.36 15.13
CA ASP A 86 -0.18 -11.69 14.99
C ASP A 86 0.61 -10.73 14.09
N ILE A 87 -0.06 -9.73 13.52
CA ILE A 87 0.51 -8.69 12.66
C ILE A 87 0.73 -7.42 13.48
N LYS A 88 1.97 -6.89 13.46
CA LYS A 88 2.26 -5.59 14.06
C LYS A 88 1.59 -4.49 13.25
N PHE A 89 0.79 -3.65 13.90
CA PHE A 89 0.15 -2.51 13.25
C PHE A 89 0.76 -1.18 13.70
N ILE A 90 1.02 -0.29 12.73
CA ILE A 90 1.54 1.06 12.96
C ILE A 90 0.60 2.06 12.28
N SER A 91 -0.14 2.83 13.07
CA SER A 91 -1.00 3.89 12.55
C SER A 91 -0.21 5.16 12.25
N GLY A 92 -0.41 5.73 11.08
CA GLY A 92 0.17 7.02 10.70
C GLY A 92 0.37 7.17 9.20
N ASP A 93 0.66 8.40 8.81
CA ASP A 93 0.95 8.74 7.42
C ASP A 93 2.29 8.15 6.98
N MET A 94 2.26 7.27 5.97
CA MET A 94 3.44 6.59 5.43
C MET A 94 4.55 7.55 4.95
N GLU A 95 4.22 8.81 4.63
CA GLU A 95 5.23 9.81 4.25
C GLU A 95 5.99 10.37 5.45
N THR A 96 5.35 10.50 6.61
CA THR A 96 5.91 11.20 7.78
C THR A 96 6.32 10.29 8.92
N ILE A 97 5.66 9.14 9.08
CA ILE A 97 5.96 8.20 10.17
C ILE A 97 7.32 7.53 9.97
N ASN A 98 8.04 7.26 11.05
CA ASN A 98 9.27 6.46 10.99
C ASN A 98 8.94 4.98 11.18
N PHE A 99 9.48 4.15 10.28
CA PHE A 99 9.46 2.71 10.43
C PHE A 99 10.73 2.26 11.18
N PRO A 100 10.57 1.52 12.29
CA PRO A 100 11.70 1.28 13.22
C PRO A 100 12.72 0.26 12.72
N ASP A 101 12.31 -0.58 11.77
CA ASP A 101 13.08 -1.74 11.35
C ASP A 101 13.53 -1.62 9.89
N LYS A 102 14.36 -2.56 9.44
CA LYS A 102 14.66 -2.82 8.04
C LYS A 102 13.79 -3.97 7.55
N TYR A 103 13.37 -3.92 6.28
CA TYR A 103 12.46 -4.90 5.71
C TYR A 103 13.01 -5.51 4.43
N ASP A 104 12.81 -6.81 4.27
CA ASP A 104 13.18 -7.52 3.03
C ASP A 104 12.18 -7.27 1.91
N LEU A 105 10.95 -6.93 2.27
CA LEU A 105 9.90 -6.52 1.35
C LEU A 105 9.15 -5.31 1.89
N ILE A 106 9.02 -4.28 1.07
CA ILE A 106 8.05 -3.21 1.27
C ILE A 106 6.98 -3.37 0.20
N ALA A 107 5.74 -3.63 0.63
CA ALA A 107 4.63 -3.91 -0.26
C ALA A 107 3.46 -2.95 -0.05
N GLY A 108 2.73 -2.63 -1.12
CA GLY A 108 1.54 -1.81 -1.03
C GLY A 108 0.62 -2.04 -2.22
N SER A 109 -0.65 -2.32 -1.94
CA SER A 109 -1.65 -2.48 -2.98
C SER A 109 -2.60 -1.29 -3.00
N SER A 110 -2.58 -0.51 -4.10
CA SER A 110 -3.46 0.65 -4.30
C SER A 110 -3.34 1.70 -3.17
N ALA A 111 -2.13 2.00 -2.72
CA ALA A 111 -1.86 2.93 -1.62
C ALA A 111 -1.15 4.22 -2.05
N ILE A 112 -0.19 4.14 -2.99
CA ILE A 112 0.72 5.25 -3.30
C ILE A 112 0.06 6.42 -4.05
N GLN A 113 -1.12 6.26 -4.61
CA GLN A 113 -1.89 7.37 -5.21
C GLN A 113 -2.25 8.48 -4.20
N TRP A 114 -2.07 8.24 -2.91
CA TRP A 114 -2.33 9.19 -1.84
C TRP A 114 -1.09 9.94 -1.37
N LEU A 115 0.07 9.70 -1.99
CA LEU A 115 1.32 10.42 -1.70
C LEU A 115 1.28 11.85 -2.22
N GLU A 116 1.85 12.76 -1.45
CA GLU A 116 2.08 14.15 -1.86
C GLU A 116 3.48 14.35 -2.46
N ASN A 117 4.48 13.58 -1.98
CA ASN A 117 5.87 13.71 -2.42
C ASN A 117 6.51 12.34 -2.69
N LEU A 118 6.33 11.86 -3.92
CA LEU A 118 6.85 10.56 -4.34
C LEU A 118 8.38 10.44 -4.25
N PRO A 119 9.20 11.42 -4.67
CA PRO A 119 10.66 11.35 -4.52
C PRO A 119 11.12 11.20 -3.06
N LEU A 120 10.57 11.99 -2.15
CA LEU A 120 10.90 11.91 -0.73
C LEU A 120 10.48 10.57 -0.11
N PHE A 121 9.32 10.07 -0.52
CA PHE A 121 8.84 8.76 -0.10
C PHE A 121 9.75 7.64 -0.62
N SER A 122 10.21 7.71 -1.86
CA SER A 122 11.16 6.76 -2.45
C SER A 122 12.47 6.71 -1.67
N GLU A 123 13.08 7.87 -1.37
CA GLU A 123 14.29 7.92 -0.53
C GLU A 123 14.06 7.27 0.85
N LYS A 124 12.89 7.50 1.44
CA LYS A 124 12.52 6.91 2.71
C LYS A 124 12.42 5.39 2.60
N MET A 125 11.75 4.87 1.56
CA MET A 125 11.63 3.42 1.34
C MET A 125 13.02 2.79 1.13
N ASN A 126 13.88 3.43 0.36
CA ASN A 126 15.25 2.96 0.13
C ASN A 126 16.06 2.85 1.44
N ARG A 127 15.88 3.82 2.34
CA ARG A 127 16.48 3.77 3.68
C ARG A 127 15.86 2.73 4.60
N THR A 128 14.62 2.32 4.34
CA THR A 128 13.86 1.35 5.15
C THR A 128 14.05 -0.08 4.67
N LEU A 129 14.50 -0.29 3.42
CA LEU A 129 14.84 -1.61 2.89
C LEU A 129 16.11 -2.20 3.54
N SER A 130 16.14 -3.53 3.67
CA SER A 130 17.36 -4.29 3.88
C SER A 130 18.23 -4.27 2.62
N GLU A 131 19.50 -4.70 2.71
CA GLU A 131 20.49 -4.58 1.61
C GLU A 131 20.02 -5.24 0.30
N LYS A 132 19.24 -6.33 0.38
CA LYS A 132 18.67 -7.04 -0.77
C LYS A 132 17.14 -6.94 -0.81
N GLY A 133 16.60 -5.92 -0.14
CA GLY A 133 15.17 -5.73 -0.02
C GLY A 133 14.52 -5.34 -1.35
N LEU A 134 13.26 -5.71 -1.50
CA LEU A 134 12.42 -5.48 -2.66
C LEU A 134 11.28 -4.54 -2.33
N VAL A 135 10.94 -3.64 -3.26
CA VAL A 135 9.69 -2.86 -3.23
C VAL A 135 8.71 -3.43 -4.24
N ALA A 136 7.50 -3.72 -3.80
CA ALA A 136 6.42 -4.20 -4.66
C ALA A 136 5.14 -3.40 -4.43
N ILE A 137 4.78 -2.58 -5.40
CA ILE A 137 3.69 -1.63 -5.28
C ILE A 137 2.78 -1.74 -6.50
N SER A 138 1.48 -1.72 -6.26
CA SER A 138 0.49 -1.48 -7.31
C SER A 138 -0.19 -0.13 -7.11
N THR A 139 -0.49 0.53 -8.21
CA THR A 139 -1.20 1.81 -8.23
C THR A 139 -2.08 1.92 -9.47
N PHE A 140 -2.89 2.94 -9.51
CA PHE A 140 -3.72 3.27 -10.66
C PHE A 140 -2.96 4.22 -11.60
N GLY A 141 -3.09 3.98 -12.91
CA GLY A 141 -2.51 4.86 -13.93
C GLY A 141 -3.38 6.09 -14.20
N GLU A 142 -2.84 7.03 -14.98
CA GLU A 142 -3.47 8.31 -15.31
C GLU A 142 -4.87 8.20 -15.95
N LYS A 143 -5.13 7.10 -16.66
CA LYS A 143 -6.41 6.85 -17.34
C LYS A 143 -7.49 6.26 -16.42
N ASN A 144 -7.18 6.04 -15.15
CA ASN A 144 -8.16 5.50 -14.20
C ASN A 144 -9.27 6.53 -13.94
N LEU A 145 -10.53 6.07 -14.02
CA LEU A 145 -11.73 6.87 -13.81
C LEU A 145 -11.83 8.13 -14.73
N THR A 146 -11.24 8.08 -15.93
CA THR A 146 -11.24 9.20 -16.87
C THR A 146 -12.66 9.65 -17.21
N GLU A 147 -13.59 8.72 -17.40
CA GLU A 147 -14.99 9.00 -17.72
C GLU A 147 -15.69 9.74 -16.57
N ILE A 148 -15.45 9.34 -15.34
CA ILE A 148 -16.04 10.01 -14.16
C ILE A 148 -15.43 11.40 -13.98
N LYS A 149 -14.12 11.53 -14.16
CA LYS A 149 -13.43 12.83 -14.09
C LYS A 149 -13.93 13.82 -15.13
N GLN A 150 -14.20 13.36 -16.36
CA GLN A 150 -14.76 14.19 -17.43
C GLN A 150 -16.17 14.70 -17.13
N ILE A 151 -16.97 13.93 -16.39
CA ILE A 151 -18.36 14.28 -16.08
C ILE A 151 -18.46 15.14 -14.82
N THR A 152 -17.64 14.88 -13.82
CA THR A 152 -17.79 15.44 -12.47
C THR A 152 -16.74 16.46 -12.10
N ASP A 153 -15.66 16.57 -12.88
CA ASP A 153 -14.41 17.29 -12.54
C ASP A 153 -13.80 16.87 -11.18
N ILE A 154 -14.17 15.70 -10.71
CA ILE A 154 -13.65 15.09 -9.48
C ILE A 154 -12.71 13.95 -9.86
N GLY A 155 -11.50 13.97 -9.36
CA GLY A 155 -10.53 12.90 -9.60
C GLY A 155 -9.23 13.13 -8.85
N LEU A 156 -8.41 12.07 -8.79
CA LEU A 156 -7.06 12.12 -8.27
C LEU A 156 -6.08 12.47 -9.38
N SER A 157 -4.98 13.11 -9.02
CA SER A 157 -3.80 13.18 -9.88
C SER A 157 -3.00 11.91 -9.64
N TYR A 158 -2.86 11.07 -10.65
CA TYR A 158 -2.06 9.84 -10.59
C TYR A 158 -0.65 10.11 -11.08
N PHE A 159 0.31 9.36 -10.54
CA PHE A 159 1.68 9.38 -11.03
C PHE A 159 1.74 8.80 -12.44
N THR A 160 2.56 9.40 -13.29
CA THR A 160 2.82 8.90 -14.63
C THR A 160 3.76 7.69 -14.58
N GLU A 161 3.79 6.89 -15.64
CA GLU A 161 4.75 5.78 -15.74
C GLU A 161 6.21 6.27 -15.60
N PRO A 162 6.64 7.38 -16.25
CA PRO A 162 7.96 7.95 -16.00
C PRO A 162 8.23 8.39 -14.57
N ASP A 163 7.23 8.90 -13.83
CA ASP A 163 7.40 9.27 -12.42
C ASP A 163 7.72 8.04 -11.57
N LEU A 164 7.15 6.88 -11.90
CA LEU A 164 7.34 5.62 -11.19
C LEU A 164 8.66 4.95 -11.56
N GLU A 165 9.12 5.05 -12.81
CA GLU A 165 10.41 4.50 -13.27
C GLU A 165 11.62 5.14 -12.58
N HIS A 166 11.51 6.38 -12.12
CA HIS A 166 12.59 7.09 -11.43
C HIS A 166 12.71 6.74 -9.94
N ILE A 167 11.87 5.82 -9.43
CA ILE A 167 11.85 5.38 -8.02
C ILE A 167 12.78 4.18 -7.78
N ILE A 168 13.13 3.45 -8.84
CA ILE A 168 13.87 2.19 -8.80
C ILE A 168 15.38 2.43 -8.82
#